data_6a200b7d352e7ab5595c4629bc0ce486
#
_entry.id   6a200b7d352e7ab5595c4629bc0ce486
#
_cell.length_a   1.000
_cell.length_b   1.000
_cell.length_c   1.000
_cell.angle_alpha   90.00
_cell.angle_beta   90.00
_cell.angle_gamma   90.00
#
_symmetry.space_group_name_H-M   'P 1'
#
loop_
_entity.id
_entity.type
_entity.pdbx_description
1 polymer ?
#
loop_
_entity_poly.entity_id
_entity_poly.type
_entity_poly.pdbx_seq_one_letter_code
_entity_poly.pdbx_strand_id
1 'polypeptide(L)'
;MCYDGEQQREGSVKRMQKWVSVWGNAVSIAENRPERYAKEITLRYPIVSPFSGSGVRLTFDNYCGTEPVTLEKVTIFCGGAFHPVTFGGERRVTLPAEGNAISDTLETPVTAGEKLLVSFYLRDFTLMRSVVFTCGALSGGLYANGDETENLNISMDTSRKTQLTYFLSNVSVRTAPENRAIICYGDSITAQDWPDDLQLRCRKAGF
;
A
#
# COMPACT_ATOMS: atom_id res chain seq x y z
N MET A 1 -62.04 -11.18 -8.98
CA MET A 1 -60.82 -11.26 -9.79
C MET A 1 -59.71 -10.67 -8.94
N CYS A 2 -58.94 -11.56 -8.32
CA CYS A 2 -57.76 -11.18 -7.52
C CYS A 2 -56.58 -11.19 -8.46
N TYR A 3 -55.84 -10.09 -8.49
CA TYR A 3 -54.49 -10.03 -9.10
C TYR A 3 -53.47 -10.15 -7.98
N ASP A 4 -52.83 -11.30 -7.93
CA ASP A 4 -51.65 -11.53 -7.11
C ASP A 4 -50.46 -10.80 -7.73
N GLY A 5 -49.95 -9.81 -6.99
CA GLY A 5 -48.70 -9.16 -7.30
C GLY A 5 -47.54 -10.05 -6.86
N GLU A 6 -46.87 -10.71 -7.79
CA GLU A 6 -45.60 -11.35 -7.57
C GLU A 6 -44.52 -10.27 -7.25
N GLN A 7 -44.20 -10.17 -5.97
CA GLN A 7 -42.97 -9.48 -5.53
C GLN A 7 -41.77 -10.32 -5.96
N GLN A 8 -41.12 -9.93 -7.04
CA GLN A 8 -39.80 -10.41 -7.39
C GLN A 8 -38.82 -10.02 -6.27
N ARG A 9 -38.46 -10.97 -5.44
CA ARG A 9 -37.32 -10.86 -4.53
C ARG A 9 -36.06 -10.94 -5.39
N GLU A 10 -35.49 -9.79 -5.76
CA GLU A 10 -34.14 -9.73 -6.25
C GLU A 10 -33.18 -10.19 -5.12
N GLY A 11 -32.89 -11.49 -5.13
CA GLY A 11 -31.79 -12.05 -4.35
C GLY A 11 -30.48 -11.48 -4.90
N SER A 12 -29.88 -10.53 -4.22
CA SER A 12 -28.53 -10.07 -4.55
C SER A 12 -27.58 -11.28 -4.42
N VAL A 13 -27.21 -11.85 -5.55
CA VAL A 13 -26.14 -12.85 -5.61
C VAL A 13 -24.88 -12.13 -5.14
N LYS A 14 -24.47 -12.38 -3.90
CA LYS A 14 -23.24 -11.85 -3.33
C LYS A 14 -22.09 -12.39 -4.20
N ARG A 15 -21.65 -11.60 -5.20
CA ARG A 15 -20.55 -11.98 -6.09
C ARG A 15 -19.36 -12.34 -5.20
N MET A 16 -18.78 -13.52 -5.42
CA MET A 16 -17.57 -13.92 -4.75
C MET A 16 -16.49 -12.86 -4.99
N GLN A 17 -15.79 -12.45 -3.95
CA GLN A 17 -14.69 -11.51 -4.01
C GLN A 17 -13.42 -12.20 -3.52
N LYS A 18 -12.29 -11.76 -4.00
CA LYS A 18 -10.96 -12.23 -3.55
C LYS A 18 -10.02 -11.06 -3.31
N TRP A 19 -8.99 -11.30 -2.55
CA TRP A 19 -7.89 -10.37 -2.38
C TRP A 19 -6.91 -10.48 -3.55
N VAL A 20 -6.58 -9.34 -4.15
CA VAL A 20 -5.61 -9.24 -5.23
C VAL A 20 -4.64 -8.11 -4.92
N SER A 21 -3.35 -8.36 -5.04
CA SER A 21 -2.32 -7.34 -4.88
C SER A 21 -2.43 -6.31 -6.01
N VAL A 22 -2.55 -5.05 -5.67
CA VAL A 22 -2.52 -3.91 -6.62
C VAL A 22 -1.13 -3.32 -6.72
N TRP A 23 -0.33 -3.55 -5.71
CA TRP A 23 1.09 -3.21 -5.66
C TRP A 23 1.79 -4.14 -4.68
N GLY A 24 2.98 -4.56 -4.99
CA GLY A 24 3.81 -5.35 -4.10
C GLY A 24 5.25 -5.37 -4.58
N ASN A 25 6.17 -5.44 -3.62
CA ASN A 25 7.58 -5.57 -3.90
C ASN A 25 8.28 -6.30 -2.75
N ALA A 26 9.30 -7.09 -3.09
CA ALA A 26 10.13 -7.76 -2.10
C ALA A 26 11.09 -6.75 -1.47
N VAL A 27 11.09 -6.67 -0.14
CA VAL A 27 12.09 -5.87 0.59
C VAL A 27 13.46 -6.53 0.49
N SER A 28 14.48 -5.72 0.45
CA SER A 28 15.87 -6.15 0.40
C SER A 28 16.73 -5.22 1.26
N ILE A 29 18.02 -5.48 1.29
CA ILE A 29 19.02 -4.65 1.94
C ILE A 29 20.06 -4.22 0.92
N ALA A 30 20.47 -2.95 0.97
CA ALA A 30 21.61 -2.48 0.20
C ALA A 30 22.89 -2.79 0.98
N GLU A 31 23.56 -3.86 0.63
CA GLU A 31 24.70 -4.42 1.38
C GLU A 31 25.85 -3.43 1.63
N ASN A 32 26.10 -2.53 0.72
CA ASN A 32 27.25 -1.59 0.80
C ASN A 32 26.89 -0.20 1.32
N ARG A 33 25.78 -0.06 2.05
CA ARG A 33 25.40 1.23 2.62
C ARG A 33 25.56 1.20 4.13
N PRO A 34 26.06 2.29 4.75
CA PRO A 34 26.03 2.41 6.19
C PRO A 34 24.61 2.36 6.70
N GLU A 35 24.41 1.78 7.87
CA GLU A 35 23.11 1.79 8.55
C GLU A 35 22.61 3.22 8.70
N ARG A 36 21.32 3.39 8.47
CA ARG A 36 20.66 4.69 8.56
C ARG A 36 19.50 4.59 9.52
N TYR A 37 19.40 5.59 10.36
CA TYR A 37 18.29 5.77 11.26
C TYR A 37 17.49 7.00 10.85
N ALA A 38 16.18 6.92 11.00
CA ALA A 38 15.27 8.04 10.88
C ALA A 38 14.40 8.16 12.12
N LYS A 39 13.98 9.36 12.46
CA LYS A 39 13.01 9.62 13.52
C LYS A 39 12.15 10.82 13.16
N GLU A 40 10.97 10.92 13.76
CA GLU A 40 10.04 12.03 13.55
C GLU A 40 9.82 12.31 12.06
N ILE A 41 9.57 11.23 11.28
CA ILE A 41 9.43 11.29 9.84
C ILE A 41 8.16 10.57 9.39
N THR A 42 7.44 11.18 8.47
CA THR A 42 6.37 10.54 7.71
C THR A 42 6.87 10.10 6.35
N LEU A 43 6.57 8.85 6.01
CA LEU A 43 6.77 8.29 4.67
C LEU A 43 5.41 8.14 3.99
N ARG A 44 5.33 8.52 2.70
CA ARG A 44 4.10 8.43 1.90
C ARG A 44 4.38 7.82 0.54
N TYR A 45 3.63 6.77 0.21
CA TYR A 45 3.73 6.05 -1.05
C TYR A 45 2.40 6.12 -1.82
N PRO A 46 2.37 6.79 -2.98
CA PRO A 46 1.22 6.79 -3.87
C PRO A 46 1.16 5.48 -4.66
N ILE A 47 0.07 4.76 -4.52
CA ILE A 47 -0.19 3.49 -5.19
C ILE A 47 -1.42 3.65 -6.08
N VAL A 48 -1.34 3.31 -7.35
CA VAL A 48 -2.49 3.35 -8.25
C VAL A 48 -3.16 1.99 -8.32
N SER A 49 -4.44 1.92 -7.91
CA SER A 49 -5.21 0.68 -8.06
C SER A 49 -5.61 0.45 -9.51
N PRO A 50 -5.26 -0.67 -10.14
CA PRO A 50 -5.66 -0.96 -11.53
C PRO A 50 -7.15 -1.34 -11.65
N PHE A 51 -7.82 -1.72 -10.57
CA PHE A 51 -9.21 -2.16 -10.57
C PHE A 51 -9.97 -1.68 -9.33
N SER A 52 -11.31 -1.71 -9.43
CA SER A 52 -12.21 -1.36 -8.33
C SER A 52 -12.32 -2.47 -7.30
N GLY A 53 -12.66 -2.10 -6.07
CA GLY A 53 -12.84 -3.04 -4.97
C GLY A 53 -13.61 -2.46 -3.78
N SER A 54 -13.71 -3.24 -2.71
CA SER A 54 -14.52 -2.92 -1.53
C SER A 54 -13.78 -2.96 -0.20
N GLY A 55 -12.49 -3.20 -0.24
CA GLY A 55 -11.66 -3.23 0.97
C GLY A 55 -10.18 -3.22 0.63
N VAL A 56 -9.37 -2.73 1.57
CA VAL A 56 -7.92 -2.61 1.43
C VAL A 56 -7.23 -3.30 2.59
N ARG A 57 -6.10 -3.94 2.32
CA ARG A 57 -5.13 -4.45 3.31
C ARG A 57 -3.73 -4.03 2.93
N LEU A 58 -2.96 -3.67 3.94
CA LEU A 58 -1.54 -3.33 3.81
C LEU A 58 -0.70 -4.41 4.47
N THR A 59 0.43 -4.74 3.88
CA THR A 59 1.46 -5.56 4.52
C THR A 59 2.71 -4.72 4.69
N PHE A 60 3.20 -4.66 5.91
CA PHE A 60 4.48 -4.05 6.25
C PHE A 60 5.47 -5.13 6.65
N ASP A 61 6.70 -4.99 6.22
CA ASP A 61 7.72 -6.02 6.29
C ASP A 61 9.04 -5.43 6.81
N ASN A 62 9.56 -6.03 7.86
CA ASN A 62 10.88 -5.74 8.43
C ASN A 62 11.83 -6.95 8.28
N TYR A 63 11.66 -7.71 7.21
CA TYR A 63 12.38 -8.98 6.99
C TYR A 63 13.91 -8.81 7.01
N CYS A 64 14.42 -7.69 6.52
CA CYS A 64 15.86 -7.38 6.55
C CYS A 64 16.31 -6.66 7.82
N GLY A 65 15.39 -6.35 8.73
CA GLY A 65 15.67 -5.62 9.95
C GLY A 65 16.30 -6.50 11.02
N THR A 66 17.28 -5.96 11.74
CA THR A 66 17.97 -6.61 12.87
C THR A 66 17.41 -6.18 14.22
N GLU A 67 16.51 -5.19 14.24
CA GLU A 67 15.83 -4.71 15.44
C GLU A 67 14.35 -4.40 15.10
N PRO A 68 13.46 -4.38 16.11
CA PRO A 68 12.05 -4.07 15.89
C PRO A 68 11.84 -2.65 15.35
N VAL A 69 10.83 -2.49 14.51
CA VAL A 69 10.41 -1.20 13.95
C VAL A 69 8.98 -0.90 14.37
N THR A 70 8.74 0.28 14.94
CA THR A 70 7.41 0.72 15.33
C THR A 70 6.86 1.74 14.35
N LEU A 71 5.73 1.40 13.72
CA LEU A 71 4.90 2.34 12.98
C LEU A 71 3.91 2.94 13.98
N GLU A 72 4.11 4.19 14.35
CA GLU A 72 3.30 4.85 15.37
C GLU A 72 1.89 5.14 14.89
N LYS A 73 1.77 5.46 13.61
CA LYS A 73 0.50 5.77 12.94
C LYS A 73 0.59 5.37 11.47
N VAL A 74 -0.46 4.73 10.98
CA VAL A 74 -0.61 4.38 9.57
C VAL A 74 -1.95 4.91 9.08
N THR A 75 -1.96 5.57 7.93
CA THR A 75 -3.17 6.04 7.26
C THR A 75 -3.14 5.71 5.78
N ILE A 76 -4.32 5.65 5.18
CA ILE A 76 -4.48 5.60 3.74
C ILE A 76 -5.48 6.67 3.31
N PHE A 77 -5.15 7.45 2.28
CA PHE A 77 -6.11 8.33 1.63
C PHE A 77 -6.72 7.60 0.44
N CYS A 78 -8.02 7.40 0.48
CA CYS A 78 -8.81 6.83 -0.62
C CYS A 78 -10.26 7.28 -0.50
N GLY A 79 -11.00 7.24 -1.59
CA GLY A 79 -12.40 7.71 -1.61
C GLY A 79 -12.56 9.19 -1.20
N GLY A 80 -11.51 10.01 -1.34
CA GLY A 80 -11.52 11.42 -0.98
C GLY A 80 -11.29 11.72 0.51
N ALA A 81 -10.97 10.72 1.34
CA ALA A 81 -10.76 10.88 2.79
C ALA A 81 -9.55 10.10 3.30
N PHE A 82 -8.99 10.55 4.43
CA PHE A 82 -8.02 9.78 5.20
C PHE A 82 -8.74 8.75 6.08
N HIS A 83 -8.25 7.54 6.05
CA HIS A 83 -8.71 6.46 6.90
C HIS A 83 -7.56 5.95 7.77
N PRO A 84 -7.78 5.77 9.07
CA PRO A 84 -6.81 5.11 9.93
C PRO A 84 -6.70 3.63 9.53
N VAL A 85 -5.47 3.14 9.50
CA VAL A 85 -5.18 1.71 9.33
C VAL A 85 -4.84 1.13 10.69
N THR A 86 -5.46 0.00 11.02
CA THR A 86 -5.25 -0.68 12.31
C THR A 86 -4.64 -2.07 12.14
N PHE A 87 -4.13 -2.61 13.23
CA PHE A 87 -3.50 -3.91 13.34
C PHE A 87 -4.02 -4.58 14.60
N GLY A 88 -4.96 -5.54 14.46
CA GLY A 88 -5.68 -6.10 15.60
C GLY A 88 -6.49 -5.07 16.39
N GLY A 89 -7.01 -4.05 15.72
CA GLY A 89 -7.74 -2.92 16.32
C GLY A 89 -6.88 -1.75 16.79
N GLU A 90 -5.56 -1.90 16.89
CA GLU A 90 -4.63 -0.87 17.35
C GLU A 90 -4.08 -0.04 16.18
N ARG A 91 -3.90 1.27 16.38
CA ARG A 91 -3.32 2.17 15.36
C ARG A 91 -1.81 2.07 15.22
N ARG A 92 -1.17 1.60 16.27
CA ARG A 92 0.27 1.41 16.38
C ARG A 92 0.61 -0.06 16.15
N VAL A 93 1.69 -0.33 15.44
CA VAL A 93 2.20 -1.69 15.27
C VAL A 93 3.72 -1.70 15.39
N THR A 94 4.25 -2.74 16.04
CA THR A 94 5.67 -3.01 16.06
C THR A 94 5.95 -4.24 15.19
N LEU A 95 6.71 -4.04 14.13
CA LEU A 95 7.22 -5.09 13.27
C LEU A 95 8.42 -5.72 13.97
N PRO A 96 8.43 -7.00 14.29
CA PRO A 96 9.61 -7.63 14.87
C PRO A 96 10.78 -7.62 13.89
N ALA A 97 12.00 -7.81 14.37
CA ALA A 97 13.12 -8.11 13.52
C ALA A 97 12.80 -9.36 12.67
N GLU A 98 13.18 -9.36 11.41
CA GLU A 98 12.91 -10.43 10.44
C GLU A 98 11.41 -10.81 10.29
N GLY A 99 10.50 -9.91 10.69
CA GLY A 99 9.06 -10.16 10.70
C GLY A 99 8.25 -9.16 9.89
N ASN A 100 6.95 -9.37 9.90
CA ASN A 100 6.00 -8.53 9.19
C ASN A 100 4.71 -8.33 10.00
N ALA A 101 3.85 -7.44 9.52
CA ALA A 101 2.48 -7.28 9.99
C ALA A 101 1.53 -7.01 8.81
N ILE A 102 0.35 -7.59 8.90
CA ILE A 102 -0.75 -7.36 7.97
C ILE A 102 -1.80 -6.54 8.70
N SER A 103 -2.27 -5.46 8.08
CA SER A 103 -3.31 -4.62 8.67
C SER A 103 -4.66 -5.35 8.76
N ASP A 104 -5.51 -4.85 9.62
CA ASP A 104 -6.93 -5.16 9.56
C ASP A 104 -7.49 -4.75 8.19
N THR A 105 -8.65 -5.30 7.84
CA THR A 105 -9.35 -4.89 6.61
C THR A 105 -9.95 -3.49 6.81
N LEU A 106 -9.53 -2.55 6.00
CA LEU A 106 -10.25 -1.29 5.85
C LEU A 106 -11.41 -1.50 4.86
N GLU A 107 -12.62 -1.45 5.36
CA GLU A 107 -13.85 -1.56 4.55
C GLU A 107 -14.14 -0.20 3.88
N THR A 108 -13.63 -0.03 2.67
CA THR A 108 -13.79 1.21 1.89
C THR A 108 -13.85 0.89 0.40
N PRO A 109 -14.67 1.60 -0.37
CA PRO A 109 -14.66 1.45 -1.82
C PRO A 109 -13.33 1.98 -2.39
N VAL A 110 -12.82 1.28 -3.39
CA VAL A 110 -11.67 1.67 -4.20
C VAL A 110 -12.13 1.73 -5.64
N THR A 111 -11.76 2.79 -6.36
CA THR A 111 -12.09 2.96 -7.78
C THR A 111 -10.88 2.63 -8.66
N ALA A 112 -11.12 1.96 -9.79
CA ALA A 112 -10.05 1.70 -10.77
C ALA A 112 -9.41 3.01 -11.24
N GLY A 113 -8.08 3.07 -11.20
CA GLY A 113 -7.30 4.26 -11.51
C GLY A 113 -7.11 5.22 -10.35
N GLU A 114 -7.75 4.99 -9.21
CA GLU A 114 -7.59 5.78 -8.01
C GLU A 114 -6.16 5.67 -7.46
N LYS A 115 -5.64 6.80 -6.98
CA LYS A 115 -4.35 6.88 -6.30
C LYS A 115 -4.57 6.78 -4.79
N LEU A 116 -4.19 5.66 -4.23
CA LEU A 116 -4.17 5.40 -2.79
C LEU A 116 -2.88 6.01 -2.21
N LEU A 117 -2.98 6.91 -1.23
CA LEU A 117 -1.81 7.45 -0.55
C LEU A 117 -1.60 6.72 0.77
N VAL A 118 -0.70 5.76 0.79
CA VAL A 118 -0.31 5.04 2.02
C VAL A 118 0.72 5.88 2.75
N SER A 119 0.41 6.30 3.98
CA SER A 119 1.30 7.11 4.82
C SER A 119 1.51 6.46 6.17
N PHE A 120 2.73 6.52 6.70
CA PHE A 120 3.02 6.08 8.05
C PHE A 120 4.09 6.94 8.71
N TYR A 121 3.99 7.05 10.03
CA TYR A 121 4.83 7.90 10.86
C TYR A 121 5.74 7.07 11.76
N LEU A 122 7.03 7.38 11.71
CA LEU A 122 8.07 6.85 12.57
C LEU A 122 8.44 7.92 13.61
N ARG A 123 8.04 7.70 14.88
CA ARG A 123 8.31 8.66 15.96
C ARG A 123 9.73 8.54 16.46
N ASP A 124 10.15 7.34 16.78
CA ASP A 124 11.42 7.05 17.43
C ASP A 124 12.53 6.73 16.43
N PHE A 125 13.76 6.65 16.90
CA PHE A 125 14.86 6.18 16.07
C PHE A 125 14.57 4.80 15.51
N THR A 126 14.49 4.74 14.19
CA THR A 126 14.11 3.55 13.43
C THR A 126 15.21 3.19 12.46
N LEU A 127 15.69 1.95 12.52
CA LEU A 127 16.66 1.43 11.56
C LEU A 127 16.00 1.22 10.20
N MET A 128 16.41 1.99 9.20
CA MET A 128 15.86 2.03 7.84
C MET A 128 16.52 0.98 6.95
N ARG A 129 16.32 -0.31 7.27
CA ARG A 129 17.04 -1.42 6.64
C ARG A 129 16.19 -2.24 5.65
N SER A 130 14.93 -2.50 5.97
CA SER A 130 14.01 -3.19 5.06
C SER A 130 13.49 -2.23 4.00
N VAL A 131 14.08 -2.31 2.80
CA VAL A 131 13.89 -1.30 1.74
C VAL A 131 13.92 -1.95 0.37
N VAL A 132 13.22 -1.33 -0.59
CA VAL A 132 13.37 -1.63 -2.01
C VAL A 132 13.56 -0.33 -2.79
N PHE A 133 14.39 -0.39 -3.81
CA PHE A 133 14.55 0.70 -4.78
C PHE A 133 13.48 0.58 -5.85
N THR A 134 12.69 1.64 -6.05
CA THR A 134 11.65 1.73 -7.08
C THR A 134 11.83 3.00 -7.88
N CYS A 135 11.86 2.91 -9.20
CA CYS A 135 12.13 4.06 -10.08
C CYS A 135 11.14 4.23 -11.24
N GLY A 136 10.09 3.42 -11.29
CA GLY A 136 9.08 3.48 -12.35
C GLY A 136 8.15 4.69 -12.23
N ALA A 137 7.33 4.89 -13.25
CA ALA A 137 6.39 6.01 -13.36
C ALA A 137 5.26 5.95 -12.30
N LEU A 138 4.93 4.75 -11.81
CA LEU A 138 3.94 4.51 -10.77
C LEU A 138 4.58 4.31 -9.39
N SER A 139 5.89 4.40 -9.31
CA SER A 139 6.70 4.14 -8.13
C SER A 139 7.32 5.43 -7.61
N GLY A 140 7.71 5.41 -6.37
CA GLY A 140 8.31 6.54 -5.70
C GLY A 140 7.44 7.04 -4.56
N GLY A 141 8.05 7.79 -3.67
CA GLY A 141 7.39 8.26 -2.47
C GLY A 141 7.79 9.68 -2.10
N LEU A 142 7.20 10.12 -1.02
CA LEU A 142 7.52 11.38 -0.35
C LEU A 142 7.91 11.07 1.09
N TYR A 143 8.75 11.91 1.67
CA TYR A 143 8.96 11.92 3.11
C TYR A 143 8.96 13.36 3.63
N ALA A 144 8.46 13.53 4.83
CA ALA A 144 8.37 14.82 5.50
C ALA A 144 8.73 14.68 6.97
N ASN A 145 9.20 15.76 7.59
CA ASN A 145 9.45 15.79 9.03
C ASN A 145 8.12 15.88 9.79
N GLY A 146 8.04 15.21 10.94
CA GLY A 146 6.85 15.19 11.78
C GLY A 146 5.75 14.23 11.30
N ASP A 147 4.61 14.24 11.99
CA ASP A 147 3.41 13.48 11.61
C ASP A 147 2.58 14.25 10.59
N GLU A 148 2.79 13.92 9.32
CA GLU A 148 2.06 14.46 8.16
C GLU A 148 1.14 13.40 7.54
N THR A 149 0.81 12.35 8.29
CA THR A 149 0.04 11.20 7.76
C THR A 149 -1.35 11.59 7.27
N GLU A 150 -1.98 12.62 7.84
CA GLU A 150 -3.32 13.11 7.47
C GLU A 150 -3.29 14.47 6.76
N ASN A 151 -2.11 14.95 6.35
CA ASN A 151 -1.98 16.16 5.56
C ASN A 151 -1.95 15.81 4.05
N LEU A 152 -3.00 16.18 3.30
CA LEU A 152 -3.05 15.92 1.86
C LEU A 152 -1.99 16.75 1.10
N ASN A 153 -1.78 17.97 1.55
CA ASN A 153 -0.87 18.94 0.93
C ASN A 153 0.42 19.05 1.75
N ILE A 154 1.24 18.00 1.74
CA ILE A 154 2.56 18.08 2.35
C ILE A 154 3.36 19.19 1.66
N SER A 155 3.85 20.14 2.44
CA SER A 155 4.61 21.29 1.93
C SER A 155 5.85 20.83 1.17
N MET A 156 6.09 21.44 0.03
CA MET A 156 7.32 21.18 -0.77
C MET A 156 8.59 21.52 0.01
N ASP A 157 8.52 22.43 0.97
CA ASP A 157 9.66 22.81 1.82
C ASP A 157 10.00 21.70 2.83
N THR A 158 9.02 20.91 3.24
CA THR A 158 9.19 19.82 4.22
C THR A 158 9.15 18.44 3.60
N SER A 159 8.58 18.29 2.40
CA SER A 159 8.50 17.01 1.69
C SER A 159 9.66 16.83 0.72
N ARG A 160 10.14 15.61 0.60
CA ARG A 160 11.18 15.23 -0.36
C ARG A 160 10.73 13.98 -1.11
N LYS A 161 11.09 13.91 -2.39
CA LYS A 161 10.86 12.72 -3.19
C LYS A 161 11.90 11.64 -2.85
N THR A 162 11.46 10.40 -2.84
CA THR A 162 12.34 9.23 -2.68
C THR A 162 11.98 8.13 -3.66
N GLN A 163 12.98 7.41 -4.12
CA GLN A 163 12.85 6.19 -4.90
C GLN A 163 13.01 4.94 -4.00
N LEU A 164 13.11 5.15 -2.70
CA LEU A 164 13.23 4.07 -1.73
C LEU A 164 11.90 3.87 -1.03
N THR A 165 11.36 2.67 -1.16
CA THR A 165 10.16 2.24 -0.43
C THR A 165 10.58 1.41 0.77
N TYR A 166 10.31 1.94 1.96
CA TYR A 166 10.67 1.30 3.22
C TYR A 166 9.46 0.57 3.79
N PHE A 167 9.67 -0.60 4.30
CA PHE A 167 8.73 -1.43 5.07
C PHE A 167 7.44 -1.82 4.34
N LEU A 168 6.82 -0.98 3.54
CA LEU A 168 5.61 -1.34 2.80
C LEU A 168 5.97 -2.39 1.73
N SER A 169 5.42 -3.59 1.83
CA SER A 169 5.70 -4.69 0.91
C SER A 169 4.51 -5.07 0.04
N ASN A 170 3.27 -4.79 0.48
CA ASN A 170 2.11 -5.11 -0.34
C ASN A 170 0.90 -4.23 -0.01
N VAL A 171 0.15 -3.90 -1.06
CA VAL A 171 -1.20 -3.32 -0.99
C VAL A 171 -2.15 -4.24 -1.73
N SER A 172 -3.13 -4.79 -1.03
CA SER A 172 -4.14 -5.68 -1.60
C SER A 172 -5.51 -5.03 -1.56
N VAL A 173 -6.29 -5.26 -2.60
CA VAL A 173 -7.69 -4.83 -2.72
C VAL A 173 -8.60 -6.04 -2.82
N ARG A 174 -9.72 -6.02 -2.10
CA ARG A 174 -10.76 -7.05 -2.21
C ARG A 174 -11.65 -6.72 -3.41
N THR A 175 -11.57 -7.54 -4.44
CA THR A 175 -12.10 -7.25 -5.77
C THR A 175 -12.80 -8.45 -6.40
N ALA A 176 -13.31 -8.27 -7.62
CA ALA A 176 -13.97 -9.30 -8.40
C ALA A 176 -13.03 -10.48 -8.74
N PRO A 177 -13.54 -11.70 -8.87
CA PRO A 177 -12.73 -12.91 -9.03
C PRO A 177 -11.96 -12.97 -10.34
N GLU A 178 -12.37 -12.24 -11.38
CA GLU A 178 -11.69 -12.13 -12.67
C GLU A 178 -10.39 -11.32 -12.61
N ASN A 179 -10.26 -10.37 -11.68
CA ASN A 179 -9.04 -9.55 -11.54
C ASN A 179 -7.85 -10.39 -11.06
N ARG A 180 -6.67 -10.09 -11.58
CA ARG A 180 -5.45 -10.84 -11.30
C ARG A 180 -4.26 -9.91 -11.14
N ALA A 181 -3.24 -10.37 -10.41
CA ALA A 181 -1.93 -9.75 -10.34
C ALA A 181 -0.94 -10.54 -11.19
N ILE A 182 -0.01 -9.84 -11.81
CA ILE A 182 1.17 -10.42 -12.47
C ILE A 182 2.34 -10.24 -11.50
N ILE A 183 3.01 -11.34 -11.18
CA ILE A 183 4.23 -11.32 -10.37
C ILE A 183 5.42 -11.30 -11.31
N CYS A 184 6.18 -10.20 -11.26
CA CYS A 184 7.42 -10.06 -12.00
C CYS A 184 8.57 -10.59 -11.13
N TYR A 185 9.10 -11.74 -11.45
CA TYR A 185 10.20 -12.35 -10.73
C TYR A 185 11.52 -12.11 -11.48
N GLY A 186 12.54 -11.65 -10.77
CA GLY A 186 13.86 -11.35 -11.35
C GLY A 186 14.78 -10.64 -10.37
N ASP A 187 15.82 -10.05 -10.90
CA ASP A 187 16.88 -9.33 -10.18
C ASP A 187 16.66 -7.80 -10.14
N SER A 188 17.73 -7.04 -9.97
CA SER A 188 17.72 -5.58 -9.94
C SER A 188 17.12 -4.92 -11.19
N ILE A 189 17.11 -5.59 -12.35
CA ILE A 189 16.47 -5.07 -13.56
C ILE A 189 14.95 -5.11 -13.40
N THR A 190 14.43 -6.14 -12.76
CA THR A 190 12.99 -6.24 -12.47
C THR A 190 12.52 -5.24 -11.42
N ALA A 191 13.39 -4.79 -10.53
CA ALA A 191 13.08 -3.72 -9.58
C ALA A 191 13.04 -2.31 -10.21
N GLN A 192 13.36 -2.17 -11.51
CA GLN A 192 13.31 -0.90 -12.22
C GLN A 192 11.90 -0.57 -12.75
N ASP A 193 11.82 0.14 -13.87
CA ASP A 193 10.60 0.78 -14.36
C ASP A 193 9.70 -0.09 -15.25
N TRP A 194 10.23 -1.17 -15.84
CA TRP A 194 9.46 -1.98 -16.79
C TRP A 194 8.19 -2.63 -16.21
N PRO A 195 8.09 -3.02 -14.92
CA PRO A 195 6.82 -3.52 -14.37
C PRO A 195 5.73 -2.44 -14.33
N ASP A 196 6.10 -1.18 -14.06
CA ASP A 196 5.18 -0.05 -14.12
C ASP A 196 4.70 0.20 -15.54
N ASP A 197 5.59 0.13 -16.53
CA ASP A 197 5.25 0.22 -17.95
C ASP A 197 4.32 -0.92 -18.39
N LEU A 198 4.58 -2.14 -17.92
CA LEU A 198 3.69 -3.27 -18.17
C LEU A 198 2.29 -3.01 -17.62
N GLN A 199 2.17 -2.54 -16.37
CA GLN A 199 0.89 -2.19 -15.76
C GLN A 199 0.16 -1.11 -16.58
N LEU A 200 0.85 -0.06 -17.02
CA LEU A 200 0.27 1.00 -17.86
C LEU A 200 -0.23 0.47 -19.21
N ARG A 201 0.50 -0.44 -19.84
CA ARG A 201 0.11 -1.09 -21.11
C ARG A 201 -1.10 -2.00 -20.93
N CYS A 202 -1.12 -2.83 -19.88
CA CYS A 202 -2.26 -3.68 -19.55
C CYS A 202 -3.53 -2.84 -19.37
N ARG A 203 -3.46 -1.75 -18.60
CA ARG A 203 -4.60 -0.83 -18.43
C ARG A 203 -5.09 -0.23 -19.74
N LYS A 204 -4.19 0.17 -20.64
CA LYS A 204 -4.57 0.69 -21.97
C LYS A 204 -5.25 -0.36 -22.84
N ALA A 205 -4.87 -1.61 -22.68
CA ALA A 205 -5.42 -2.75 -23.43
C ALA A 205 -6.70 -3.33 -22.81
N GLY A 206 -7.15 -2.81 -21.66
CA GLY A 206 -8.37 -3.26 -20.98
C GLY A 206 -8.20 -4.54 -20.16
N PHE A 207 -6.96 -4.83 -19.74
CA PHE A 207 -6.65 -5.96 -18.83
C PHE A 207 -6.60 -5.50 -17.38
#